data_389ab3109a355fdc261bd994ad281a81
#
_entry.id   389ab3109a355fdc261bd994ad281a81
#
_cell.length_a   1.000
_cell.length_b   1.000
_cell.length_c   1.000
_cell.angle_alpha   90.00
_cell.angle_beta   90.00
_cell.angle_gamma   90.00
#
_symmetry.space_group_name_H-M   'P 1'
#
loop_
_entity.id
_entity.type
_entity.pdbx_description
1 polymer ?
#
loop_
_entity_poly.entity_id
_entity_poly.type
_entity_poly.pdbx_seq_one_letter_code
_entity_poly.pdbx_strand_id
1 'polypeptide(L)'
;MKNRIILCLGCLLAFLQLRAQVNTNQQHLCNPNSFSIVLLGDPQNYVKYDYNQPVFELMTAWTAHHIDSLRVKAVLCTGDLVDQNECILPPFPRFGNLTSREQWTFVSRAFGRLDNKVPYLISTGNHDYGYTRSENSMTRFPEYFPIERLSLIHISEPT
;
A
#
# COMPACT_ATOMS: atom_id res chain seq x y z
N MET A 1 -38.78 3.51 -39.81
CA MET A 1 -37.68 2.67 -39.31
C MET A 1 -36.29 3.28 -39.48
N LYS A 2 -35.98 3.92 -40.61
CA LYS A 2 -34.64 4.54 -40.87
C LYS A 2 -34.21 5.58 -39.83
N ASN A 3 -35.10 6.45 -39.34
CA ASN A 3 -34.72 7.53 -38.40
C ASN A 3 -34.37 7.02 -36.96
N ARG A 4 -34.91 5.86 -36.56
CA ARG A 4 -34.58 5.27 -35.26
C ARG A 4 -33.20 4.63 -35.25
N ILE A 5 -32.78 4.07 -36.38
CA ILE A 5 -31.44 3.46 -36.53
C ILE A 5 -30.35 4.54 -36.51
N ILE A 6 -30.59 5.69 -37.15
CA ILE A 6 -29.65 6.82 -37.15
C ILE A 6 -29.46 7.42 -35.75
N LEU A 7 -30.54 7.51 -34.96
CA LEU A 7 -30.48 7.99 -33.57
C LEU A 7 -29.70 7.04 -32.68
N CYS A 8 -29.87 5.73 -32.80
CA CYS A 8 -29.12 4.73 -32.06
C CYS A 8 -27.62 4.74 -32.43
N LEU A 9 -27.29 4.91 -33.71
CA LEU A 9 -25.89 5.00 -34.15
C LEU A 9 -25.23 6.28 -33.64
N GLY A 10 -25.93 7.41 -33.61
CA GLY A 10 -25.44 8.67 -33.05
C GLY A 10 -25.19 8.58 -31.56
N CYS A 11 -26.03 7.93 -30.78
CA CYS A 11 -25.83 7.68 -29.35
C CYS A 11 -24.65 6.73 -29.12
N LEU A 12 -24.48 5.70 -29.93
CA LEU A 12 -23.34 4.77 -29.81
C LEU A 12 -22.00 5.46 -30.09
N LEU A 13 -21.94 6.33 -31.08
CA LEU A 13 -20.75 7.14 -31.41
C LEU A 13 -20.46 8.19 -30.33
N ALA A 14 -21.47 8.77 -29.69
CA ALA A 14 -21.28 9.69 -28.58
C ALA A 14 -20.75 8.98 -27.32
N PHE A 15 -21.17 7.74 -27.06
CA PHE A 15 -20.60 6.91 -25.98
C PHE A 15 -19.15 6.48 -26.23
N LEU A 16 -18.76 6.30 -27.49
CA LEU A 16 -17.36 5.98 -27.84
C LEU A 16 -16.41 7.19 -27.71
N GLN A 17 -16.94 8.40 -27.62
CA GLN A 17 -16.14 9.62 -27.41
C GLN A 17 -16.03 10.07 -25.95
N LEU A 18 -16.79 9.45 -25.04
CA LEU A 18 -16.56 9.55 -23.60
C LEU A 18 -15.34 8.68 -23.20
N ARG A 19 -14.22 8.93 -23.83
CA ARG A 19 -12.94 8.60 -23.19
C ARG A 19 -12.87 9.53 -21.99
N ALA A 20 -12.95 8.94 -20.80
CA ALA A 20 -12.49 9.66 -19.63
C ALA A 20 -11.15 10.30 -20.02
N GLN A 21 -11.05 11.62 -20.03
CA GLN A 21 -9.77 12.28 -20.05
C GLN A 21 -9.09 11.87 -18.75
N VAL A 22 -8.41 10.74 -18.80
CA VAL A 22 -7.41 10.42 -17.77
C VAL A 22 -6.45 11.60 -17.87
N ASN A 23 -6.51 12.44 -16.85
CA ASN A 23 -5.60 13.57 -16.74
C ASN A 23 -4.19 12.97 -16.61
N THR A 24 -3.51 12.83 -17.74
CA THR A 24 -2.17 12.27 -17.85
C THR A 24 -1.11 13.27 -17.37
N ASN A 25 -1.48 14.24 -16.55
CA ASN A 25 -0.51 14.99 -15.77
C ASN A 25 0.13 14.01 -14.78
N GLN A 26 0.97 13.14 -15.34
CA GLN A 26 1.84 12.28 -14.58
C GLN A 26 2.66 13.20 -13.67
N GLN A 27 2.45 13.07 -12.36
CA GLN A 27 3.21 13.84 -11.39
C GLN A 27 4.70 13.52 -11.63
N HIS A 28 5.49 14.56 -11.87
CA HIS A 28 6.93 14.43 -12.04
C HIS A 28 7.64 15.60 -11.35
N LEU A 29 8.86 15.36 -10.96
CA LEU A 29 9.68 16.37 -10.29
C LEU A 29 10.20 17.38 -11.33
N CYS A 30 10.00 18.67 -11.06
CA CYS A 30 10.44 19.75 -11.96
C CYS A 30 11.98 19.84 -12.04
N ASN A 31 12.68 19.58 -10.92
CA ASN A 31 14.14 19.60 -10.90
C ASN A 31 14.70 18.21 -11.25
N PRO A 32 15.54 18.07 -12.30
CA PRO A 32 16.11 16.79 -12.69
C PRO A 32 17.02 16.15 -11.63
N ASN A 33 17.58 16.93 -10.72
CA ASN A 33 18.47 16.44 -9.65
C ASN A 33 17.73 16.09 -8.35
N SER A 34 16.42 16.37 -8.26
CA SER A 34 15.64 15.99 -7.07
C SER A 34 15.19 14.54 -7.12
N PHE A 35 14.88 13.99 -5.96
CA PHE A 35 14.30 12.68 -5.75
C PHE A 35 13.22 12.75 -4.66
N SER A 36 12.47 11.69 -4.50
CA SER A 36 11.46 11.56 -3.46
C SER A 36 11.78 10.42 -2.51
N ILE A 37 11.39 10.61 -1.26
CA ILE A 37 11.23 9.54 -0.26
C ILE A 37 9.76 9.53 0.10
N VAL A 38 9.12 8.37 0.02
CA VAL A 38 7.73 8.20 0.43
C VAL A 38 7.71 7.79 1.89
N LEU A 39 6.93 8.48 2.70
CA LEU A 39 6.68 8.14 4.09
C LEU A 39 5.26 7.59 4.21
N LEU A 40 5.14 6.34 4.64
CA LEU A 40 3.89 5.70 5.03
C LEU A 40 3.77 5.78 6.55
N GLY A 41 2.73 6.42 7.04
CA GLY A 41 2.40 6.44 8.47
C GLY A 41 1.77 5.11 8.90
N ASP A 42 1.32 5.07 10.13
CA ASP A 42 0.78 3.90 10.84
C ASP A 42 -0.42 3.28 10.10
N PRO A 43 -0.27 2.15 9.41
CA PRO A 43 -1.34 1.59 8.60
C PRO A 43 -2.43 0.86 9.40
N GLN A 44 -2.24 0.64 10.70
CA GLN A 44 -3.13 -0.14 11.57
C GLN A 44 -4.63 0.14 11.38
N ASN A 45 -5.01 1.42 11.25
CA ASN A 45 -6.41 1.81 11.09
C ASN A 45 -6.99 1.49 9.71
N TYR A 46 -6.15 1.35 8.70
CA TYR A 46 -6.56 0.84 7.39
C TYR A 46 -6.62 -0.68 7.38
N VAL A 47 -5.73 -1.32 8.12
CA VAL A 47 -5.50 -2.77 8.06
C VAL A 47 -6.51 -3.55 8.89
N LYS A 48 -6.96 -3.01 10.03
CA LYS A 48 -7.86 -3.70 10.97
C LYS A 48 -9.32 -3.85 10.50
N TYR A 49 -9.71 -3.11 9.46
CA TYR A 49 -11.03 -3.21 8.86
C TYR A 49 -10.91 -3.60 7.39
N ASP A 50 -11.62 -4.64 6.97
CA ASP A 50 -11.62 -5.12 5.58
C ASP A 50 -12.03 -4.03 4.58
N TYR A 51 -13.01 -3.22 4.93
CA TYR A 51 -13.50 -2.13 4.08
C TYR A 51 -12.54 -0.94 3.98
N ASN A 52 -11.55 -0.81 4.87
CA ASN A 52 -10.52 0.22 4.82
C ASN A 52 -9.25 -0.24 4.07
N GLN A 53 -9.04 -1.55 3.97
CA GLN A 53 -7.85 -2.13 3.32
C GLN A 53 -7.58 -1.59 1.91
N PRO A 54 -8.60 -1.37 1.04
CA PRO A 54 -8.38 -0.80 -0.29
C PRO A 54 -7.66 0.55 -0.28
N VAL A 55 -7.79 1.35 0.79
CA VAL A 55 -7.11 2.65 0.90
C VAL A 55 -5.60 2.45 1.00
N PHE A 56 -5.14 1.57 1.89
CA PHE A 56 -3.71 1.29 2.03
C PHE A 56 -3.15 0.56 0.80
N GLU A 57 -3.94 -0.32 0.20
CA GLU A 57 -3.59 -0.97 -1.07
C GLU A 57 -3.40 0.06 -2.20
N LEU A 58 -4.26 1.08 -2.27
CA LEU A 58 -4.12 2.18 -3.22
C LEU A 58 -2.83 2.99 -2.96
N MET A 59 -2.49 3.26 -1.70
CA MET A 59 -1.26 3.99 -1.35
C MET A 59 0.00 3.26 -1.85
N THR A 60 0.10 1.96 -1.61
CA THR A 60 1.24 1.15 -2.08
C THR A 60 1.24 0.99 -3.60
N ALA A 61 0.08 0.82 -4.22
CA ALA A 61 -0.06 0.74 -5.68
C ALA A 61 0.31 2.06 -6.36
N TRP A 62 -0.16 3.18 -5.81
CA TRP A 62 0.20 4.52 -6.29
C TRP A 62 1.71 4.75 -6.19
N THR A 63 2.31 4.40 -5.05
CA THR A 63 3.76 4.49 -4.86
C THR A 63 4.50 3.66 -5.91
N ALA A 64 4.11 2.41 -6.10
CA ALA A 64 4.73 1.52 -7.09
C ALA A 64 4.60 2.04 -8.53
N HIS A 65 3.48 2.71 -8.84
CA HIS A 65 3.25 3.31 -10.17
C HIS A 65 4.11 4.56 -10.43
N HIS A 66 4.44 5.31 -9.37
CA HIS A 66 5.12 6.60 -9.50
C HIS A 66 6.63 6.55 -9.19
N ILE A 67 7.20 5.36 -9.02
CA ILE A 67 8.63 5.21 -8.70
C ILE A 67 9.50 6.00 -9.66
N ASP A 68 9.31 5.83 -10.95
CA ASP A 68 10.13 6.47 -11.97
C ASP A 68 9.79 7.97 -12.13
N SER A 69 8.52 8.31 -12.22
CA SER A 69 8.10 9.70 -12.47
C SER A 69 8.46 10.64 -11.32
N LEU A 70 8.42 10.14 -10.08
CA LEU A 70 8.81 10.88 -8.88
C LEU A 70 10.23 10.54 -8.41
N ARG A 71 10.96 9.71 -9.13
CA ARG A 71 12.30 9.26 -8.75
C ARG A 71 12.37 8.82 -7.27
N VAL A 72 11.42 7.96 -6.87
CA VAL A 72 11.35 7.47 -5.50
C VAL A 72 12.58 6.60 -5.22
N LYS A 73 13.37 7.00 -4.23
CA LYS A 73 14.60 6.30 -3.83
C LYS A 73 14.41 5.37 -2.65
N ALA A 74 13.44 5.64 -1.81
CA ALA A 74 13.09 4.78 -0.68
C ALA A 74 11.65 5.00 -0.24
N VAL A 75 11.08 3.99 0.40
CA VAL A 75 9.82 4.08 1.13
C VAL A 75 10.10 3.80 2.60
N LEU A 76 9.63 4.64 3.49
CA LEU A 76 9.77 4.49 4.93
C LEU A 76 8.39 4.24 5.54
N CYS A 77 8.30 3.31 6.49
CA CYS A 77 7.08 3.09 7.28
C CYS A 77 7.39 3.21 8.76
N THR A 78 6.57 3.96 9.47
CA THR A 78 6.80 4.34 10.88
C THR A 78 6.42 3.25 11.88
N GLY A 79 5.84 2.14 11.44
CA GLY A 79 5.39 1.05 12.31
C GLY A 79 3.88 1.08 12.52
N ASP A 80 3.43 0.42 13.58
CA ASP A 80 2.02 0.15 13.85
C ASP A 80 1.32 -0.45 12.62
N LEU A 81 1.93 -1.53 12.11
CA LEU A 81 1.51 -2.22 10.88
C LEU A 81 0.16 -2.89 11.03
N VAL A 82 -0.11 -3.37 12.24
CA VAL A 82 -1.37 -4.02 12.65
C VAL A 82 -1.92 -3.32 13.89
N ASP A 83 -3.21 -3.49 14.16
CA ASP A 83 -3.82 -2.92 15.37
C ASP A 83 -3.53 -3.78 16.62
N GLN A 84 -3.36 -5.08 16.43
CA GLN A 84 -3.02 -6.05 17.47
C GLN A 84 -2.16 -7.16 16.88
N ASN A 85 -1.01 -7.40 17.49
CA ASN A 85 -0.04 -8.37 16.96
C ASN A 85 -0.53 -9.82 16.97
N GLU A 86 -1.29 -10.26 17.97
CA GLU A 86 -1.61 -11.68 18.16
C GLU A 86 -3.07 -11.98 18.54
N CYS A 87 -4.01 -11.10 18.26
CA CYS A 87 -5.42 -11.33 18.53
C CYS A 87 -6.01 -12.36 17.57
N ILE A 88 -6.52 -13.47 18.12
CA ILE A 88 -7.10 -14.57 17.34
C ILE A 88 -8.55 -14.26 16.94
N LEU A 89 -9.30 -13.63 17.84
CA LEU A 89 -10.69 -13.25 17.60
C LEU A 89 -10.74 -11.77 17.20
N PRO A 90 -11.55 -11.40 16.20
CA PRO A 90 -11.78 -10.01 15.93
C PRO A 90 -12.27 -9.32 17.21
N PRO A 91 -11.63 -8.22 17.61
CA PRO A 91 -12.10 -7.47 18.76
C PRO A 91 -13.48 -6.86 18.48
N PHE A 92 -14.08 -6.24 19.49
CA PHE A 92 -15.33 -5.48 19.33
C PHE A 92 -15.24 -4.51 18.14
N PRO A 93 -16.36 -4.16 17.48
CA PRO A 93 -16.36 -3.41 16.21
C PRO A 93 -15.48 -2.16 16.18
N ARG A 94 -15.24 -1.52 17.32
CA ARG A 94 -14.36 -0.33 17.39
C ARG A 94 -12.85 -0.66 17.24
N PHE A 95 -12.46 -1.92 17.41
CA PHE A 95 -11.06 -2.37 17.34
C PHE A 95 -10.73 -3.13 16.06
N GLY A 96 -11.66 -3.19 15.12
CA GLY A 96 -11.50 -3.90 13.87
C GLY A 96 -12.42 -5.10 13.74
N ASN A 97 -12.52 -5.64 12.53
CA ASN A 97 -13.29 -6.84 12.22
C ASN A 97 -12.41 -7.98 11.68
N LEU A 98 -11.10 -7.80 11.74
CA LEU A 98 -10.11 -8.76 11.25
C LEU A 98 -9.20 -9.25 12.37
N THR A 99 -8.85 -10.54 12.31
CA THR A 99 -7.84 -11.14 13.19
C THR A 99 -6.45 -10.56 12.89
N SER A 100 -5.52 -10.67 13.84
CA SER A 100 -4.13 -10.26 13.64
C SER A 100 -3.48 -10.96 12.44
N ARG A 101 -3.75 -12.24 12.22
CA ARG A 101 -3.24 -12.97 11.06
C ARG A 101 -3.71 -12.39 9.74
N GLU A 102 -4.99 -12.02 9.64
CA GLU A 102 -5.55 -11.38 8.44
C GLU A 102 -4.92 -10.01 8.22
N GLN A 103 -4.73 -9.24 9.30
CA GLN A 103 -4.07 -7.94 9.25
C GLN A 103 -2.61 -8.05 8.77
N TRP A 104 -1.82 -8.94 9.38
CA TRP A 104 -0.44 -9.20 8.98
C TRP A 104 -0.33 -9.68 7.53
N THR A 105 -1.20 -10.60 7.12
CA THR A 105 -1.24 -11.09 5.74
C THR A 105 -1.52 -9.97 4.76
N PHE A 106 -2.48 -9.11 5.09
CA PHE A 106 -2.84 -7.99 4.23
C PHE A 106 -1.70 -6.99 4.09
N VAL A 107 -1.14 -6.52 5.21
CA VAL A 107 -0.08 -5.49 5.16
C VAL A 107 1.16 -6.02 4.44
N SER A 108 1.53 -7.27 4.68
CA SER A 108 2.64 -7.92 3.96
C SER A 108 2.38 -7.97 2.45
N ARG A 109 1.16 -8.35 2.03
CA ARG A 109 0.77 -8.36 0.62
C ARG A 109 0.79 -6.95 0.00
N ALA A 110 0.33 -5.94 0.73
CA ALA A 110 0.34 -4.56 0.25
C ALA A 110 1.76 -4.06 -0.02
N PHE A 111 2.70 -4.32 0.89
CA PHE A 111 4.13 -4.03 0.68
C PHE A 111 4.75 -4.86 -0.45
N GLY A 112 4.25 -6.05 -0.72
CA GLY A 112 4.69 -6.89 -1.83
C GLY A 112 4.61 -6.21 -3.21
N ARG A 113 3.81 -5.16 -3.35
CA ARG A 113 3.75 -4.32 -4.56
C ARG A 113 5.04 -3.54 -4.80
N LEU A 114 5.84 -3.32 -3.76
CA LEU A 114 7.10 -2.58 -3.76
C LEU A 114 8.30 -3.50 -3.89
N ASP A 115 8.14 -4.82 -3.67
CA ASP A 115 9.21 -5.81 -3.72
C ASP A 115 9.93 -5.75 -5.07
N ASN A 116 11.25 -5.75 -5.05
CA ASN A 116 12.13 -5.67 -6.22
C ASN A 116 11.95 -4.41 -7.10
N LYS A 117 11.25 -3.39 -6.62
CA LYS A 117 11.02 -2.13 -7.35
C LYS A 117 11.68 -0.93 -6.68
N VAL A 118 11.61 -0.85 -5.37
CA VAL A 118 12.16 0.25 -4.58
C VAL A 118 12.52 -0.26 -3.20
N PRO A 119 13.68 0.14 -2.63
CA PRO A 119 14.01 -0.18 -1.25
C PRO A 119 12.97 0.38 -0.29
N TYR A 120 12.59 -0.40 0.71
CA TYR A 120 11.74 0.10 1.77
C TYR A 120 12.26 -0.34 3.15
N LEU A 121 12.08 0.55 4.12
CA LEU A 121 12.43 0.35 5.52
C LEU A 121 11.14 0.41 6.33
N ILE A 122 10.97 -0.59 7.17
CA ILE A 122 9.82 -0.67 8.07
C ILE A 122 10.36 -0.73 9.49
N SER A 123 9.97 0.24 10.32
CA SER A 123 10.08 0.09 11.76
C SER A 123 8.87 -0.63 12.32
N THR A 124 8.97 -1.17 13.51
CA THR A 124 7.83 -1.66 14.27
C THR A 124 7.38 -0.59 15.28
N GLY A 125 6.08 -0.48 15.47
CA GLY A 125 5.47 0.36 16.49
C GLY A 125 4.98 -0.45 17.69
N ASN A 126 4.30 0.19 18.64
CA ASN A 126 3.86 -0.48 19.86
C ASN A 126 2.73 -1.50 19.64
N HIS A 127 1.92 -1.34 18.59
CA HIS A 127 0.86 -2.28 18.24
C HIS A 127 1.38 -3.58 17.60
N ASP A 128 2.62 -3.56 17.10
CA ASP A 128 3.26 -4.70 16.46
C ASP A 128 3.87 -5.68 17.46
N TYR A 129 3.71 -5.45 18.78
CA TYR A 129 4.25 -6.27 19.85
C TYR A 129 3.19 -6.72 20.84
N GLY A 130 3.49 -7.81 21.53
CA GLY A 130 2.64 -8.36 22.57
C GLY A 130 1.40 -9.03 22.00
N TYR A 131 0.41 -9.19 22.84
CA TYR A 131 -0.88 -9.71 22.43
C TYR A 131 -1.73 -8.62 21.80
N THR A 132 -1.82 -7.48 22.47
CA THR A 132 -2.55 -6.31 22.00
C THR A 132 -1.61 -5.13 21.69
N ARG A 133 -0.76 -4.74 22.66
CA ARG A 133 -0.01 -3.50 22.56
C ARG A 133 1.19 -3.46 23.50
N SER A 134 2.29 -4.04 23.09
CA SER A 134 3.58 -3.99 23.82
C SER A 134 3.57 -4.55 25.25
N GLU A 135 2.71 -5.49 25.57
CA GLU A 135 2.72 -6.17 26.89
C GLU A 135 3.97 -7.03 27.07
N ASN A 136 4.62 -7.35 25.96
CA ASN A 136 5.88 -8.08 25.92
C ASN A 136 6.65 -7.73 24.65
N SER A 137 7.83 -8.29 24.44
CA SER A 137 8.69 -8.05 23.27
C SER A 137 8.45 -9.02 22.12
N MET A 138 7.40 -9.83 22.15
CA MET A 138 7.09 -10.77 21.08
C MET A 138 6.42 -10.06 19.92
N THR A 139 6.85 -10.35 18.71
CA THR A 139 6.26 -9.82 17.48
C THR A 139 6.22 -10.88 16.40
N ARG A 140 5.18 -10.82 15.56
CA ARG A 140 5.08 -11.64 14.35
C ARG A 140 5.73 -10.99 13.13
N PHE A 141 6.28 -9.80 13.27
CA PHE A 141 6.90 -9.07 12.18
C PHE A 141 7.86 -9.93 11.33
N PRO A 142 8.80 -10.73 11.90
CA PRO A 142 9.73 -11.54 11.11
C PRO A 142 9.05 -12.65 10.28
N GLU A 143 7.85 -13.09 10.67
CA GLU A 143 7.09 -14.11 9.90
C GLU A 143 6.61 -13.54 8.55
N TYR A 144 6.30 -12.24 8.50
CA TYR A 144 5.71 -11.56 7.35
C TYR A 144 6.70 -10.69 6.58
N PHE A 145 7.75 -10.26 7.26
CA PHE A 145 8.84 -9.47 6.71
C PHE A 145 10.19 -10.09 7.10
N PRO A 146 10.51 -11.26 6.54
CA PRO A 146 11.79 -11.91 6.79
C PRO A 146 12.95 -11.06 6.26
N ILE A 147 14.13 -11.24 6.85
CA ILE A 147 15.30 -10.41 6.55
C ILE A 147 15.70 -10.49 5.08
N GLU A 148 15.50 -11.62 4.44
CA GLU A 148 15.78 -11.83 3.02
C GLU A 148 14.93 -10.93 2.13
N ARG A 149 13.71 -10.64 2.54
CA ARG A 149 12.81 -9.71 1.85
C ARG A 149 13.23 -8.26 2.03
N LEU A 150 13.74 -7.92 3.21
CA LEU A 150 14.19 -6.57 3.55
C LEU A 150 15.62 -6.31 3.07
N SER A 151 16.41 -7.34 2.78
CA SER A 151 17.83 -7.26 2.45
C SER A 151 18.14 -6.69 1.06
N LEU A 152 17.14 -6.38 0.24
CA LEU A 152 17.34 -5.58 -0.98
C LEU A 152 17.99 -4.21 -0.70
N ILE A 153 18.05 -3.80 0.57
CA ILE A 153 18.77 -2.60 1.04
C ILE A 153 20.29 -2.83 1.05
N HIS A 154 20.74 -4.07 1.06
CA HIS A 154 22.16 -4.44 1.07
C HIS A 154 22.79 -4.70 -0.32
N ILE A 155 22.04 -4.43 -1.41
CA ILE A 155 22.59 -4.53 -2.73
C ILE A 155 23.28 -3.22 -3.08
N SER A 156 24.44 -3.04 -2.58
CA SER A 156 25.62 -2.38 -3.13
C SER A 156 26.59 -2.01 -2.01
N GLU A 157 27.31 -2.98 -1.49
CA GLU A 157 28.66 -2.66 -1.09
C GLU A 157 29.43 -2.45 -2.40
N PRO A 158 29.98 -1.27 -2.69
CA PRO A 158 30.88 -1.12 -3.81
C PRO A 158 32.12 -1.97 -3.52
N THR A 159 32.33 -2.99 -4.33
CA THR A 159 33.62 -3.68 -4.42
C THR A 159 34.70 -2.73 -4.91
#